data_e7af6f26d492d29c14910e70ffd6ae4f
#
_entry.id   e7af6f26d492d29c14910e70ffd6ae4f
#
_cell.length_a   1.000
_cell.length_b   1.000
_cell.length_c   1.000
_cell.angle_alpha   90.00
_cell.angle_beta   90.00
_cell.angle_gamma   90.00
#
_symmetry.space_group_name_H-M   'P 1'
#
loop_
_entity.id
_entity.type
_entity.pdbx_description
1 polymer ?
#
loop_
_entity_poly.entity_id
_entity_poly.type
_entity_poly.pdbx_seq_one_letter_code
_entity_poly.pdbx_strand_id
1 'polypeptide(L)'
;MLWALPFIFLGVRAQALEMTIYQDQRALIKEEAVFSLQAGISQTPSFPVPWGFEPSSVLISPVNPRDSASVLEQDFFGGWTNEFQVLKNFIGKGVELREEKFPAPIKGVLLEAEDHLTALKVKNQVYLNPKGTWILPAPPKASFQPVVSWKIRAKNSGNYRFKISYLTRDVTWGADYAAIIDSSSNLMELQVWANLDNQSGIDFKKAHVLLVAGNPHQSLAALSGSHPLFHAMAAASRLIIEKSQNLFEYHLYPLPGFVNLGEGSVRLSIGEASGVPVEKKYLYDASNLGEDFSAYTRISPDYGTQSQGEVRVVFKLKNSKASHLGFPLPPGKIRMYQKDKDGALEWIGSDSLPATPINEELHVNAGRAFDVLGRRVRMNFERGPKNTRESFEITLTNHKKSDVVVEVIEHLYRWSKWKIISSNQKWEKKNAQTIVFEIPVKKDSSSQIDYTVDYNWK
;
A
#
# COMPACT_ATOMS: atom_id res chain seq x y z
N MET A 1 -6.63 -3.76 59.60
CA MET A 1 -6.18 -4.54 58.43
C MET A 1 -6.67 -3.78 57.19
N LEU A 2 -5.89 -2.77 56.73
CA LEU A 2 -6.22 -1.95 55.58
C LEU A 2 -5.61 -2.62 54.33
N TRP A 3 -6.44 -3.02 53.40
CA TRP A 3 -6.04 -3.46 52.07
C TRP A 3 -5.68 -2.23 51.25
N ALA A 4 -4.39 -2.02 50.99
CA ALA A 4 -3.92 -1.06 50.00
C ALA A 4 -4.15 -1.65 48.61
N LEU A 5 -5.13 -1.19 47.88
CA LEU A 5 -5.29 -1.42 46.46
C LEU A 5 -4.07 -0.81 45.72
N PRO A 6 -3.42 -1.52 44.80
CA PRO A 6 -2.38 -0.93 44.00
C PRO A 6 -3.01 0.10 43.03
N PHE A 7 -2.68 1.36 43.20
CA PHE A 7 -2.95 2.39 42.21
C PHE A 7 -2.22 2.01 40.91
N ILE A 8 -2.95 1.50 39.95
CA ILE A 8 -2.51 1.43 38.55
C ILE A 8 -2.52 2.89 38.05
N PHE A 9 -1.36 3.53 38.07
CA PHE A 9 -1.16 4.80 37.36
C PHE A 9 -1.16 4.49 35.86
N LEU A 10 -2.33 4.44 35.26
CA LEU A 10 -2.49 4.62 33.82
C LEU A 10 -2.07 6.08 33.53
N GLY A 11 -0.93 6.26 32.86
CA GLY A 11 -0.56 7.54 32.28
C GLY A 11 -1.76 8.04 31.45
N VAL A 12 -2.32 9.18 31.83
CA VAL A 12 -3.46 9.76 31.12
C VAL A 12 -2.97 10.18 29.74
N ARG A 13 -3.36 9.44 28.70
CA ARG A 13 -3.24 9.91 27.32
C ARG A 13 -4.05 11.20 27.19
N ALA A 14 -3.39 12.29 26.91
CA ALA A 14 -4.05 13.57 26.71
C ALA A 14 -4.58 13.69 25.26
N GLN A 15 -5.62 14.44 25.07
CA GLN A 15 -6.67 14.49 24.07
C GLN A 15 -6.30 14.81 22.61
N ALA A 16 -5.07 14.96 22.19
CA ALA A 16 -4.73 15.26 20.81
C ALA A 16 -3.97 14.07 20.17
N LEU A 17 -4.68 13.21 19.47
CA LEU A 17 -4.10 12.15 18.66
C LEU A 17 -4.19 12.55 17.20
N GLU A 18 -3.05 12.79 16.57
CA GLU A 18 -2.92 13.00 15.12
C GLU A 18 -2.18 11.82 14.52
N MET A 19 -2.67 11.33 13.40
CA MET A 19 -2.06 10.24 12.65
C MET A 19 -1.85 10.68 11.21
N THR A 20 -0.62 10.54 10.70
CA THR A 20 -0.32 10.66 9.28
C THR A 20 0.02 9.29 8.75
N ILE A 21 -0.84 8.71 7.90
CA ILE A 21 -0.69 7.34 7.41
C ILE A 21 -0.23 7.38 5.97
N TYR A 22 0.86 6.68 5.66
CA TYR A 22 1.49 6.62 4.33
C TYR A 22 1.14 5.30 3.62
N GLN A 23 1.22 5.28 2.29
CA GLN A 23 0.98 4.07 1.49
C GLN A 23 2.15 3.07 1.53
N ASP A 24 3.32 3.50 1.99
CA ASP A 24 4.51 2.66 2.15
C ASP A 24 4.51 1.82 3.44
N GLN A 25 3.33 1.56 4.00
CA GLN A 25 3.11 0.78 5.22
C GLN A 25 3.65 1.43 6.49
N ARG A 26 3.59 2.76 6.59
CA ARG A 26 4.01 3.53 7.77
C ARG A 26 2.95 4.49 8.23
N ALA A 27 2.99 4.78 9.52
CA ALA A 27 2.24 5.89 10.10
C ALA A 27 3.10 6.70 11.06
N LEU A 28 2.99 8.01 11.00
CA LEU A 28 3.51 8.94 11.98
C LEU A 28 2.41 9.22 13.00
N ILE A 29 2.62 8.77 14.22
CA ILE A 29 1.70 8.99 15.34
C ILE A 29 2.20 10.22 16.11
N LYS A 30 1.28 11.11 16.45
CA LYS A 30 1.56 12.29 17.29
C LYS A 30 0.54 12.33 18.40
N GLU A 31 1.00 12.29 19.63
CA GLU A 31 0.13 12.31 20.81
C GLU A 31 0.75 13.12 21.94
N GLU A 32 -0.06 13.50 22.90
CA GLU A 32 0.39 14.21 24.09
C GLU A 32 0.28 13.29 25.31
N ALA A 33 1.25 13.38 26.20
CA ALA A 33 1.25 12.71 27.49
C ALA A 33 1.56 13.69 28.62
N VAL A 34 0.98 13.45 29.80
CA VAL A 34 1.28 14.20 31.01
C VAL A 34 2.06 13.32 31.97
N PHE A 35 3.26 13.77 32.36
CA PHE A 35 4.09 13.11 33.34
C PHE A 35 4.23 13.95 34.60
N SER A 36 4.00 13.34 35.75
CA SER A 36 4.28 13.95 37.07
C SER A 36 5.77 13.73 37.37
N LEU A 37 6.55 14.81 37.36
CA LEU A 37 8.00 14.77 37.57
C LEU A 37 8.35 15.44 38.90
N GLN A 38 9.38 14.92 39.57
CA GLN A 38 10.02 15.56 40.71
C GLN A 38 11.14 16.49 40.21
N ALA A 39 11.49 17.50 41.01
CA ALA A 39 12.70 18.29 40.75
C ALA A 39 13.94 17.40 40.71
N GLY A 40 14.78 17.61 39.73
CA GLY A 40 15.91 16.72 39.43
C GLY A 40 15.63 15.72 38.33
N ILE A 41 16.10 14.50 38.45
CA ILE A 41 15.95 13.43 37.43
C ILE A 41 14.84 12.48 37.87
N SER A 42 13.86 12.29 37.01
CA SER A 42 12.74 11.36 37.20
C SER A 42 12.63 10.38 36.06
N GLN A 43 12.25 9.12 36.36
CA GLN A 43 11.85 8.13 35.35
C GLN A 43 10.35 8.27 35.12
N THR A 44 9.91 8.35 33.85
CA THR A 44 8.49 8.35 33.51
C THR A 44 7.87 6.96 33.72
N PRO A 45 6.56 6.87 33.92
CA PRO A 45 5.85 5.61 33.73
C PRO A 45 6.06 5.04 32.33
N SER A 46 5.88 3.72 32.20
CA SER A 46 5.90 3.04 30.88
C SER A 46 4.78 3.55 30.00
N PHE A 47 5.12 3.94 28.79
CA PHE A 47 4.20 4.44 27.77
C PHE A 47 4.03 3.36 26.70
N PRO A 48 2.83 2.79 26.49
CA PRO A 48 2.59 1.73 25.52
C PRO A 48 2.71 2.27 24.09
N VAL A 49 3.40 1.52 23.25
CA VAL A 49 3.62 1.83 21.83
C VAL A 49 3.20 0.64 20.94
N PRO A 50 2.95 0.86 19.64
CA PRO A 50 2.62 -0.21 18.69
C PRO A 50 3.71 -1.29 18.59
N TRP A 51 3.36 -2.47 18.09
CA TRP A 51 4.33 -3.55 17.84
C TRP A 51 5.40 -3.16 16.81
N GLY A 52 5.00 -2.49 15.72
CA GLY A 52 5.90 -1.98 14.69
C GLY A 52 6.55 -0.63 14.99
N PHE A 53 6.54 -0.21 16.24
CA PHE A 53 7.18 1.01 16.71
C PHE A 53 8.67 1.07 16.35
N GLU A 54 9.10 2.21 15.82
CA GLU A 54 10.50 2.47 15.47
C GLU A 54 11.17 3.33 16.57
N PRO A 55 11.98 2.74 17.49
CA PRO A 55 12.52 3.47 18.64
C PRO A 55 13.38 4.70 18.28
N SER A 56 14.10 4.63 17.16
CA SER A 56 14.96 5.74 16.69
C SER A 56 14.17 6.91 16.10
N SER A 57 12.88 6.73 15.83
CA SER A 57 12.02 7.77 15.24
C SER A 57 11.35 8.69 16.26
N VAL A 58 11.52 8.41 17.55
CA VAL A 58 10.85 9.16 18.62
C VAL A 58 11.36 10.57 18.72
N LEU A 59 10.43 11.49 18.65
CA LEU A 59 10.62 12.90 19.01
C LEU A 59 9.74 13.21 20.22
N ILE A 60 10.34 13.62 21.33
CA ILE A 60 9.65 14.03 22.54
C ILE A 60 10.10 15.43 22.96
N SER A 61 9.14 16.31 23.21
CA SER A 61 9.42 17.68 23.65
C SER A 61 8.31 18.21 24.56
N PRO A 62 8.62 19.11 25.50
CA PRO A 62 7.58 19.81 26.26
C PRO A 62 6.64 20.58 25.31
N VAL A 63 5.34 20.53 25.59
CA VAL A 63 4.33 21.30 24.83
C VAL A 63 4.54 22.81 25.05
N ASN A 64 4.85 23.19 26.28
CA ASN A 64 5.23 24.57 26.58
C ASN A 64 6.75 24.73 26.53
N PRO A 65 7.31 25.53 25.59
CA PRO A 65 8.76 25.72 25.46
C PRO A 65 9.41 26.36 26.69
N ARG A 66 8.64 26.99 27.59
CA ARG A 66 9.15 27.58 28.83
C ARG A 66 9.32 26.55 29.94
N ASP A 67 8.81 25.34 29.77
CA ASP A 67 8.97 24.27 30.74
C ASP A 67 10.44 23.85 30.76
N SER A 68 11.08 24.03 31.91
CA SER A 68 12.50 23.65 32.10
C SER A 68 12.61 22.15 32.35
N ALA A 69 12.29 21.36 31.32
CA ALA A 69 12.42 19.91 31.32
C ALA A 69 13.21 19.44 30.12
N SER A 70 14.17 18.53 30.33
CA SER A 70 15.00 17.96 29.28
C SER A 70 15.05 16.43 29.37
N VAL A 71 14.86 15.76 28.23
CA VAL A 71 14.98 14.31 28.14
C VAL A 71 16.46 13.96 28.10
N LEU A 72 16.88 13.04 28.97
CA LEU A 72 18.26 12.59 29.09
C LEU A 72 18.49 11.21 28.47
N GLU A 73 17.50 10.32 28.60
CA GLU A 73 17.63 8.91 28.21
C GLU A 73 16.25 8.40 27.80
N GLN A 74 16.21 7.49 26.86
CA GLN A 74 15.04 6.77 26.43
C GLN A 74 15.30 5.27 26.52
N ASP A 75 14.46 4.57 27.26
CA ASP A 75 14.46 3.12 27.39
C ASP A 75 13.31 2.54 26.59
N PHE A 76 13.59 1.54 25.77
CA PHE A 76 12.61 0.80 24.99
C PHE A 76 12.58 -0.66 25.40
N PHE A 77 11.40 -1.19 25.66
CA PHE A 77 11.15 -2.61 25.86
C PHE A 77 10.19 -3.11 24.79
N GLY A 78 10.63 -4.03 23.95
CA GLY A 78 9.90 -4.52 22.77
C GLY A 78 8.71 -5.45 23.05
N GLY A 79 8.36 -5.65 24.32
CA GLY A 79 7.33 -6.61 24.72
C GLY A 79 7.84 -8.07 24.69
N TRP A 80 6.97 -9.00 25.07
CA TRP A 80 7.27 -10.43 25.06
C TRP A 80 6.52 -11.10 23.91
N THR A 81 7.21 -11.51 22.88
CA THR A 81 6.64 -12.09 21.64
C THR A 81 6.67 -13.61 21.62
N ASN A 82 7.44 -14.25 22.50
CA ASN A 82 7.50 -15.71 22.60
C ASN A 82 7.82 -16.18 24.03
N GLU A 83 7.61 -17.48 24.26
CA GLU A 83 7.79 -18.13 25.56
C GLU A 83 9.19 -17.91 26.13
N PHE A 84 10.26 -18.02 25.33
CA PHE A 84 11.62 -17.90 25.79
C PHE A 84 11.94 -16.48 26.29
N GLN A 85 11.42 -15.45 25.61
CA GLN A 85 11.58 -14.07 26.08
C GLN A 85 10.90 -13.84 27.42
N VAL A 86 9.76 -14.48 27.65
CA VAL A 86 9.10 -14.44 28.96
C VAL A 86 9.96 -15.18 29.99
N LEU A 87 10.39 -16.38 29.71
CA LEU A 87 11.19 -17.21 30.61
C LEU A 87 12.53 -16.56 30.99
N LYS A 88 13.22 -15.88 30.06
CA LYS A 88 14.46 -15.16 30.33
C LYS A 88 14.37 -14.19 31.51
N ASN A 89 13.21 -13.60 31.75
CA ASN A 89 13.00 -12.69 32.90
C ASN A 89 12.89 -13.42 34.24
N PHE A 90 12.81 -14.76 34.21
CA PHE A 90 12.70 -15.61 35.39
C PHE A 90 13.96 -16.48 35.64
N ILE A 91 15.02 -16.28 34.86
CA ILE A 91 16.30 -16.94 35.14
C ILE A 91 16.77 -16.57 36.56
N GLY A 92 17.15 -17.59 37.35
CA GLY A 92 17.50 -17.46 38.76
C GLY A 92 16.30 -17.40 39.72
N LYS A 93 15.06 -17.40 39.23
CA LYS A 93 13.84 -17.33 40.06
C LYS A 93 13.12 -18.67 40.13
N GLY A 94 12.31 -18.83 41.18
CA GLY A 94 11.41 -19.98 41.32
C GLY A 94 10.28 -19.95 40.33
N VAL A 95 10.09 -21.05 39.63
CA VAL A 95 9.02 -21.28 38.64
C VAL A 95 8.39 -22.66 38.86
N GLU A 96 7.20 -22.85 38.30
CA GLU A 96 6.52 -24.16 38.32
C GLU A 96 6.32 -24.65 36.89
N LEU A 97 6.51 -25.97 36.67
CA LEU A 97 6.26 -26.64 35.41
C LEU A 97 5.17 -27.71 35.65
N ARG A 98 4.08 -27.64 34.87
CA ARG A 98 3.01 -28.64 34.88
C ARG A 98 3.15 -29.56 33.68
N GLU A 99 3.46 -30.81 33.92
CA GLU A 99 3.43 -31.89 32.93
C GLU A 99 2.11 -32.64 32.97
N GLU A 100 1.58 -33.07 31.83
CA GLU A 100 0.30 -33.82 31.78
C GLU A 100 0.33 -35.14 32.59
N LYS A 101 1.51 -35.71 32.72
CA LYS A 101 1.70 -37.01 33.39
C LYS A 101 1.79 -36.95 34.92
N PHE A 102 1.93 -35.75 35.49
CA PHE A 102 2.10 -35.58 36.93
C PHE A 102 0.96 -34.79 37.55
N PRO A 103 0.37 -35.24 38.67
CA PRO A 103 -0.80 -34.59 39.27
C PRO A 103 -0.46 -33.24 39.92
N ALA A 104 0.79 -33.00 40.26
CA ALA A 104 1.27 -31.77 40.88
C ALA A 104 2.37 -31.10 40.03
N PRO A 105 2.39 -29.75 39.95
CA PRO A 105 3.43 -29.05 39.22
C PRO A 105 4.82 -29.24 39.90
N ILE A 106 5.84 -29.35 39.07
CA ILE A 106 7.24 -29.45 39.50
C ILE A 106 7.72 -28.05 39.84
N LYS A 107 8.17 -27.81 41.06
CA LYS A 107 8.73 -26.53 41.50
C LYS A 107 10.25 -26.54 41.39
N GLY A 108 10.83 -25.53 40.76
CA GLY A 108 12.28 -25.44 40.54
C GLY A 108 12.76 -23.99 40.35
N VAL A 109 14.07 -23.85 40.15
CA VAL A 109 14.70 -22.58 39.78
C VAL A 109 15.08 -22.67 38.30
N LEU A 110 14.63 -21.72 37.52
CA LEU A 110 15.00 -21.62 36.11
C LEU A 110 16.47 -21.18 36.01
N LEU A 111 17.30 -21.97 35.34
CA LEU A 111 18.72 -21.67 35.17
C LEU A 111 19.05 -21.06 33.82
N GLU A 112 18.30 -21.50 32.75
CA GLU A 112 18.54 -21.06 31.39
C GLU A 112 17.23 -21.08 30.58
N ALA A 113 17.09 -20.16 29.64
CA ALA A 113 15.94 -20.09 28.73
C ALA A 113 16.36 -19.48 27.37
N GLU A 114 16.83 -20.35 26.48
CA GLU A 114 17.16 -20.06 25.09
C GLU A 114 16.32 -20.90 24.13
N ASP A 115 16.23 -20.53 22.85
CA ASP A 115 15.41 -21.24 21.86
C ASP A 115 15.70 -22.72 21.75
N HIS A 116 16.94 -23.13 22.03
CA HIS A 116 17.41 -24.50 21.93
C HIS A 116 17.70 -25.15 23.29
N LEU A 117 17.69 -24.39 24.40
CA LEU A 117 18.04 -24.87 25.72
C LEU A 117 17.23 -24.18 26.82
N THR A 118 16.40 -24.96 27.50
CA THR A 118 15.77 -24.54 28.75
C THR A 118 16.26 -25.45 29.87
N ALA A 119 16.69 -24.91 30.98
CA ALA A 119 17.21 -25.67 32.10
C ALA A 119 16.49 -25.32 33.41
N LEU A 120 15.89 -26.32 34.04
CA LEU A 120 15.18 -26.20 35.33
C LEU A 120 15.87 -27.00 36.40
N LYS A 121 16.35 -26.34 37.46
CA LYS A 121 16.92 -26.99 38.64
C LYS A 121 15.85 -27.33 39.64
N VAL A 122 15.72 -28.66 39.95
CA VAL A 122 14.82 -29.18 40.94
C VAL A 122 15.65 -29.95 41.97
N LYS A 123 15.72 -29.45 43.19
CA LYS A 123 16.61 -30.01 44.23
C LYS A 123 18.06 -30.10 43.72
N ASN A 124 18.63 -31.33 43.63
CA ASN A 124 19.99 -31.59 43.15
C ASN A 124 20.07 -32.05 41.69
N GLN A 125 19.00 -31.94 40.93
CA GLN A 125 18.93 -32.35 39.53
C GLN A 125 18.63 -31.15 38.61
N VAL A 126 19.11 -31.24 37.37
CA VAL A 126 18.83 -30.25 36.31
C VAL A 126 18.07 -30.99 35.21
N TYR A 127 16.86 -30.49 34.90
CA TYR A 127 16.04 -30.95 33.78
C TYR A 127 16.34 -30.07 32.58
N LEU A 128 16.77 -30.68 31.48
CA LEU A 128 17.05 -29.98 30.23
C LEU A 128 15.86 -30.15 29.29
N ASN A 129 15.43 -29.03 28.73
CA ASN A 129 14.28 -28.94 27.80
C ASN A 129 13.03 -29.71 28.30
N PRO A 130 12.61 -29.48 29.56
CA PRO A 130 11.46 -30.18 30.10
C PRO A 130 10.20 -29.78 29.32
N LYS A 131 9.31 -30.74 29.08
CA LYS A 131 8.06 -30.51 28.37
C LYS A 131 6.93 -30.27 29.37
N GLY A 132 6.12 -29.23 29.09
CA GLY A 132 4.98 -28.92 29.95
C GLY A 132 4.56 -27.46 29.82
N THR A 133 3.59 -27.07 30.66
CA THR A 133 3.15 -25.67 30.76
C THR A 133 3.87 -24.98 31.90
N TRP A 134 4.58 -23.91 31.58
CA TRP A 134 5.24 -23.07 32.57
C TRP A 134 4.23 -22.24 33.35
N ILE A 135 4.30 -22.26 34.67
CA ILE A 135 3.52 -21.43 35.58
C ILE A 135 4.51 -20.50 36.27
N LEU A 136 4.40 -19.22 35.93
CA LEU A 136 5.33 -18.20 36.36
C LEU A 136 4.67 -17.29 37.41
N PRO A 137 5.41 -16.79 38.39
CA PRO A 137 4.91 -15.71 39.27
C PRO A 137 4.54 -14.50 38.41
N ALA A 138 3.41 -13.86 38.69
CA ALA A 138 3.03 -12.64 38.00
C ALA A 138 4.13 -11.57 38.15
N PRO A 139 4.78 -11.14 37.06
CA PRO A 139 5.85 -10.17 37.14
C PRO A 139 5.28 -8.79 37.55
N PRO A 140 5.97 -8.06 38.45
CA PRO A 140 5.48 -6.77 38.97
C PRO A 140 5.30 -5.69 37.90
N LYS A 141 5.94 -5.84 36.73
CA LYS A 141 5.89 -4.90 35.60
C LYS A 141 5.80 -5.62 34.25
N ALA A 142 4.98 -6.66 34.16
CA ALA A 142 4.81 -7.40 32.93
C ALA A 142 4.06 -6.55 31.90
N SER A 143 4.68 -6.29 30.78
CA SER A 143 4.00 -5.80 29.60
C SER A 143 4.18 -6.81 28.48
N PHE A 144 3.09 -7.37 27.99
CA PHE A 144 3.09 -8.13 26.74
C PHE A 144 3.13 -7.18 25.54
N GLN A 145 2.85 -5.89 25.74
CA GLN A 145 2.95 -4.85 24.72
C GLN A 145 4.32 -4.15 24.81
N PRO A 146 4.85 -3.67 23.68
CA PRO A 146 5.99 -2.78 23.66
C PRO A 146 5.73 -1.50 24.45
N VAL A 147 6.73 -1.03 25.17
CA VAL A 147 6.64 0.21 25.97
C VAL A 147 7.91 1.01 25.84
N VAL A 148 7.78 2.32 25.96
CA VAL A 148 8.90 3.24 26.05
C VAL A 148 8.80 4.04 27.38
N SER A 149 9.94 4.40 27.94
CA SER A 149 10.02 5.28 29.12
C SER A 149 11.20 6.23 28.99
N TRP A 150 11.17 7.33 29.70
CA TRP A 150 12.20 8.36 29.60
C TRP A 150 12.74 8.75 30.97
N LYS A 151 14.03 9.02 31.05
CA LYS A 151 14.62 9.78 32.14
C LYS A 151 14.60 11.26 31.79
N ILE A 152 13.88 12.05 32.57
CA ILE A 152 13.68 13.47 32.33
C ILE A 152 14.25 14.26 33.51
N ARG A 153 15.03 15.30 33.23
CA ARG A 153 15.45 16.29 34.20
C ARG A 153 14.45 17.44 34.19
N ALA A 154 13.82 17.70 35.33
CA ALA A 154 12.92 18.82 35.54
C ALA A 154 13.50 19.80 36.59
N LYS A 155 13.34 21.12 36.37
CA LYS A 155 13.82 22.13 37.31
C LYS A 155 12.98 22.15 38.58
N ASN A 156 11.68 21.95 38.43
CA ASN A 156 10.70 21.98 39.51
C ASN A 156 9.84 20.72 39.52
N SER A 157 9.29 20.33 40.65
CA SER A 157 8.27 19.28 40.73
C SER A 157 6.96 19.77 40.13
N GLY A 158 6.24 18.92 39.37
CA GLY A 158 4.95 19.27 38.77
C GLY A 158 4.53 18.32 37.64
N ASN A 159 3.39 18.66 37.05
CA ASN A 159 2.85 17.97 35.90
C ASN A 159 3.33 18.66 34.61
N TYR A 160 4.05 17.92 33.79
CA TYR A 160 4.60 18.38 32.54
C TYR A 160 3.89 17.70 31.38
N ARG A 161 3.44 18.47 30.38
CA ARG A 161 2.83 17.97 29.18
C ARG A 161 3.89 17.85 28.09
N PHE A 162 4.02 16.68 27.50
CA PHE A 162 4.96 16.40 26.40
C PHE A 162 4.19 16.04 25.14
N LYS A 163 4.68 16.52 24.01
CA LYS A 163 4.33 16.06 22.68
C LYS A 163 5.28 14.93 22.30
N ILE A 164 4.72 13.79 21.94
CA ILE A 164 5.43 12.57 21.54
C ILE A 164 5.05 12.27 20.10
N SER A 165 6.05 12.11 19.22
CA SER A 165 5.84 11.71 17.83
C SER A 165 6.74 10.54 17.51
N TYR A 166 6.22 9.55 16.79
CA TYR A 166 6.99 8.36 16.42
C TYR A 166 6.42 7.69 15.16
N LEU A 167 7.25 6.90 14.47
CA LEU A 167 6.85 6.07 13.36
C LEU A 167 6.48 4.65 13.81
N THR A 168 5.49 4.07 13.15
CA THR A 168 5.11 2.67 13.28
C THR A 168 4.80 2.07 11.91
N ARG A 169 5.01 0.75 11.75
CA ARG A 169 4.69 0.01 10.52
C ARG A 169 3.35 -0.71 10.54
N ASP A 170 2.70 -0.78 11.69
CA ASP A 170 1.50 -1.60 11.89
C ASP A 170 0.20 -0.90 11.54
N VAL A 171 0.26 0.36 11.08
CA VAL A 171 -0.90 1.13 10.65
C VAL A 171 -0.67 1.55 9.20
N THR A 172 -1.56 1.10 8.31
CA THR A 172 -1.41 1.31 6.87
C THR A 172 -2.69 1.83 6.23
N TRP A 173 -2.59 2.34 5.01
CA TRP A 173 -3.76 2.66 4.20
C TRP A 173 -3.53 2.35 2.72
N GLY A 174 -4.64 2.11 2.01
CA GLY A 174 -4.65 1.95 0.57
C GLY A 174 -5.93 2.51 -0.03
N ALA A 175 -5.85 2.99 -1.27
CA ALA A 175 -7.03 3.43 -2.00
C ALA A 175 -7.68 2.25 -2.75
N ASP A 176 -9.01 2.21 -2.71
CA ASP A 176 -9.85 1.31 -3.49
C ASP A 176 -10.87 2.13 -4.28
N TYR A 177 -11.09 1.71 -5.52
CA TYR A 177 -12.04 2.35 -6.42
C TYR A 177 -13.13 1.37 -6.83
N ALA A 178 -14.37 1.82 -6.83
CA ALA A 178 -15.47 1.13 -7.46
C ALA A 178 -15.95 1.97 -8.64
N ALA A 179 -15.78 1.45 -9.85
CA ALA A 179 -16.21 2.08 -11.10
C ALA A 179 -17.44 1.36 -11.62
N ILE A 180 -18.57 2.06 -11.68
CA ILE A 180 -19.83 1.53 -12.18
C ILE A 180 -20.08 2.12 -13.56
N ILE A 181 -19.97 1.28 -14.59
CA ILE A 181 -20.13 1.64 -15.99
C ILE A 181 -21.60 1.50 -16.36
N ASP A 182 -22.15 2.48 -17.07
CA ASP A 182 -23.51 2.42 -17.58
C ASP A 182 -23.65 1.34 -18.68
N SER A 183 -24.88 0.96 -19.00
CA SER A 183 -25.17 -0.06 -20.03
C SER A 183 -24.69 0.32 -21.42
N SER A 184 -24.61 1.62 -21.73
CA SER A 184 -24.07 2.14 -22.99
C SER A 184 -22.55 2.16 -23.05
N SER A 185 -21.87 1.96 -21.91
CA SER A 185 -20.41 2.01 -21.76
C SER A 185 -19.78 3.37 -22.08
N ASN A 186 -20.50 4.45 -21.89
CA ASN A 186 -20.05 5.82 -22.17
C ASN A 186 -19.86 6.68 -20.91
N LEU A 187 -20.54 6.32 -19.82
CA LEU A 187 -20.48 7.04 -18.55
C LEU A 187 -20.10 6.11 -17.41
N MET A 188 -19.40 6.67 -16.43
CA MET A 188 -18.95 5.97 -15.23
C MET A 188 -19.34 6.75 -13.97
N GLU A 189 -19.80 6.04 -12.97
CA GLU A 189 -19.83 6.50 -11.58
C GLU A 189 -18.59 5.96 -10.88
N LEU A 190 -17.81 6.81 -10.24
CA LEU A 190 -16.59 6.43 -9.52
C LEU A 190 -16.75 6.70 -8.04
N GLN A 191 -16.55 5.69 -7.23
CA GLN A 191 -16.43 5.80 -5.76
C GLN A 191 -14.99 5.54 -5.35
N VAL A 192 -14.47 6.40 -4.49
CA VAL A 192 -13.09 6.30 -3.97
C VAL A 192 -13.13 6.04 -2.47
N TRP A 193 -12.45 5.01 -2.04
CA TRP A 193 -12.42 4.55 -0.67
C TRP A 193 -11.00 4.49 -0.14
N ALA A 194 -10.81 4.88 1.12
CA ALA A 194 -9.60 4.59 1.88
C ALA A 194 -9.85 3.38 2.78
N ASN A 195 -9.04 2.35 2.63
CA ASN A 195 -8.98 1.23 3.55
C ASN A 195 -7.83 1.48 4.50
N LEU A 196 -8.14 1.63 5.79
CA LEU A 196 -7.16 1.77 6.85
C LEU A 196 -7.09 0.43 7.58
N ASP A 197 -5.88 -0.05 7.81
CA ASP A 197 -5.63 -1.29 8.55
C ASP A 197 -4.75 -1.00 9.75
N ASN A 198 -5.20 -1.47 10.93
CA ASN A 198 -4.50 -1.31 12.19
C ASN A 198 -4.22 -2.69 12.80
N GLN A 199 -2.96 -3.09 12.79
CA GLN A 199 -2.47 -4.33 13.40
C GLN A 199 -1.51 -4.04 14.56
N SER A 200 -1.59 -2.86 15.14
CA SER A 200 -0.63 -2.34 16.11
C SER A 200 -0.79 -2.88 17.52
N GLY A 201 -1.91 -3.56 17.81
CA GLY A 201 -2.29 -3.96 19.17
C GLY A 201 -2.73 -2.78 20.05
N ILE A 202 -2.95 -1.60 19.44
CA ILE A 202 -3.40 -0.39 20.13
C ILE A 202 -4.62 0.20 19.43
N ASP A 203 -5.67 0.52 20.22
CA ASP A 203 -6.82 1.28 19.74
C ASP A 203 -6.49 2.77 19.70
N PHE A 204 -6.60 3.38 18.52
CA PHE A 204 -6.49 4.82 18.33
C PHE A 204 -7.89 5.44 18.32
N LYS A 205 -8.29 6.03 19.43
CA LYS A 205 -9.62 6.64 19.59
C LYS A 205 -9.57 8.14 19.33
N LYS A 206 -10.57 8.66 18.59
CA LYS A 206 -10.69 10.08 18.26
C LYS A 206 -9.41 10.65 17.61
N ALA A 207 -8.85 9.93 16.64
CA ALA A 207 -7.68 10.36 15.91
C ALA A 207 -8.05 11.34 14.78
N HIS A 208 -7.31 12.42 14.64
CA HIS A 208 -7.27 13.19 13.41
C HIS A 208 -6.36 12.49 12.42
N VAL A 209 -6.92 12.02 11.31
CA VAL A 209 -6.18 11.20 10.33
C VAL A 209 -5.91 12.00 9.07
N LEU A 210 -4.65 12.01 8.66
CA LEU A 210 -4.16 12.54 7.41
C LEU A 210 -3.59 11.38 6.59
N LEU A 211 -4.13 11.14 5.39
CA LEU A 211 -3.62 10.13 4.47
C LEU A 211 -2.64 10.77 3.50
N VAL A 212 -1.54 10.09 3.22
CA VAL A 212 -0.50 10.57 2.30
C VAL A 212 -0.34 9.57 1.16
N ALA A 213 -0.58 10.03 -0.07
CA ALA A 213 -0.26 9.30 -1.28
C ALA A 213 1.10 9.76 -1.82
N GLY A 214 1.93 8.79 -2.16
CA GLY A 214 3.33 8.96 -2.56
C GLY A 214 4.25 8.18 -1.64
N ASN A 215 5.46 7.89 -2.12
CA ASN A 215 6.45 7.13 -1.37
C ASN A 215 7.56 8.07 -0.89
N PRO A 216 7.66 8.37 0.42
CA PRO A 216 8.78 9.11 0.95
C PRO A 216 10.10 8.38 0.66
N HIS A 217 11.07 9.10 0.06
CA HIS A 217 12.38 8.51 -0.16
C HIS A 217 13.03 8.18 1.18
N GLN A 218 13.42 6.93 1.37
CA GLN A 218 14.12 6.48 2.56
C GLN A 218 15.61 6.48 2.31
N SER A 219 16.34 7.41 2.95
CA SER A 219 17.72 7.14 3.27
C SER A 219 17.75 6.35 4.58
N LEU A 220 18.65 5.41 4.70
CA LEU A 220 18.88 4.63 5.94
C LEU A 220 19.35 5.50 7.13
N ALA A 221 19.32 6.83 7.03
CA ALA A 221 19.69 7.79 8.05
C ALA A 221 18.58 8.81 8.29
N ALA A 222 18.19 8.85 9.55
CA ALA A 222 17.44 9.86 10.32
C ALA A 222 16.74 11.02 9.58
N LEU A 223 15.41 11.09 9.76
CA LEU A 223 14.59 12.28 9.47
C LEU A 223 14.45 13.14 10.73
N SER A 224 15.14 14.26 10.76
CA SER A 224 14.84 15.39 11.65
C SER A 224 14.18 16.49 10.83
N GLY A 225 12.93 16.78 11.10
CA GLY A 225 12.21 17.88 10.44
C GLY A 225 10.95 18.24 11.19
N SER A 226 10.93 19.43 11.81
CA SER A 226 9.75 20.04 12.44
C SER A 226 8.83 20.61 11.36
N HIS A 227 7.56 20.19 11.33
CA HIS A 227 6.53 20.72 10.44
C HIS A 227 5.51 21.57 11.19
N PRO A 228 4.96 22.63 10.54
CA PRO A 228 4.02 23.55 11.17
C PRO A 228 2.64 22.94 11.40
N LEU A 229 2.01 23.42 12.47
CA LEU A 229 0.68 23.03 12.97
C LEU A 229 -0.43 23.33 11.95
N PHE A 230 -1.27 22.36 11.68
CA PHE A 230 -2.54 22.55 10.98
C PHE A 230 -3.65 22.87 11.98
N HIS A 231 -4.34 23.98 11.77
CA HIS A 231 -5.56 24.31 12.47
C HIS A 231 -6.77 23.69 11.77
N ALA A 232 -7.64 23.11 12.57
CA ALA A 232 -8.86 22.45 12.16
C ALA A 232 -9.83 23.40 11.43
N MET A 233 -10.39 22.92 10.33
CA MET A 233 -11.66 23.42 9.80
C MET A 233 -12.64 22.25 9.69
N ALA A 234 -13.67 22.31 10.51
CA ALA A 234 -14.84 21.45 10.40
C ALA A 234 -15.81 22.08 9.42
N ALA A 235 -16.19 21.38 8.36
CA ALA A 235 -17.52 21.42 7.75
C ALA A 235 -17.62 20.50 6.52
N ALA A 236 -18.65 19.64 6.55
CA ALA A 236 -19.41 19.07 5.45
C ALA A 236 -18.72 18.17 4.44
N SER A 237 -19.16 16.94 4.43
CA SER A 237 -19.02 15.87 3.44
C SER A 237 -19.24 16.36 2.02
N ARG A 238 -18.20 16.75 1.34
CA ARG A 238 -18.09 16.72 -0.11
C ARG A 238 -16.62 16.61 -0.46
N LEU A 239 -16.24 15.40 -0.92
CA LEU A 239 -14.97 15.07 -1.56
C LEU A 239 -13.72 15.50 -0.75
N ILE A 240 -13.30 14.65 0.17
CA ILE A 240 -12.02 14.75 0.88
C ILE A 240 -10.88 14.87 -0.13
N ILE A 241 -11.00 14.13 -1.23
CA ILE A 241 -10.04 14.06 -2.30
C ILE A 241 -9.91 15.40 -3.08
N GLU A 242 -10.99 16.21 -3.18
CA GLU A 242 -10.93 17.55 -3.78
C GLU A 242 -10.20 18.58 -2.90
N LYS A 243 -10.10 18.31 -1.58
CA LYS A 243 -9.39 19.16 -0.62
C LYS A 243 -7.95 18.70 -0.38
N SER A 244 -7.41 17.86 -1.26
CA SER A 244 -6.03 17.43 -1.14
C SER A 244 -5.09 18.65 -1.13
N GLN A 245 -4.10 18.59 -0.25
CA GLN A 245 -3.06 19.61 -0.12
C GLN A 245 -1.74 19.01 -0.57
N ASN A 246 -0.84 19.84 -1.07
CA ASN A 246 0.51 19.41 -1.38
C ASN A 246 1.41 19.64 -0.18
N LEU A 247 2.13 18.60 0.22
CA LEU A 247 3.23 18.68 1.15
C LEU A 247 4.46 18.09 0.47
N PHE A 248 5.44 18.94 0.15
CA PHE A 248 6.57 18.52 -0.66
C PHE A 248 6.07 17.98 -2.01
N GLU A 249 6.38 16.75 -2.40
CA GLU A 249 5.92 16.08 -3.63
C GLU A 249 4.74 15.12 -3.39
N TYR A 250 4.05 15.20 -2.22
CA TYR A 250 2.99 14.29 -1.82
C TYR A 250 1.63 14.96 -1.83
N HIS A 251 0.60 14.16 -2.06
CA HIS A 251 -0.79 14.57 -1.90
C HIS A 251 -1.32 14.12 -0.54
N LEU A 252 -1.85 15.07 0.22
CA LEU A 252 -2.43 14.86 1.53
C LEU A 252 -3.95 14.87 1.44
N TYR A 253 -4.58 13.86 2.03
CA TYR A 253 -6.04 13.71 2.09
C TYR A 253 -6.48 13.73 3.55
N PRO A 254 -6.84 14.91 4.12
CA PRO A 254 -7.31 15.00 5.49
C PRO A 254 -8.67 14.35 5.62
N LEU A 255 -8.82 13.38 6.52
CA LEU A 255 -10.13 12.79 6.81
C LEU A 255 -10.97 13.74 7.66
N PRO A 256 -12.28 13.87 7.43
CA PRO A 256 -13.12 14.77 8.18
C PRO A 256 -13.40 14.22 9.58
N GLY A 257 -13.37 15.12 10.57
CA GLY A 257 -13.69 14.78 11.96
C GLY A 257 -12.66 13.86 12.61
N PHE A 258 -13.17 13.00 13.49
CA PHE A 258 -12.35 12.03 14.22
C PHE A 258 -12.61 10.62 13.71
N VAL A 259 -11.55 9.85 13.58
CA VAL A 259 -11.61 8.43 13.27
C VAL A 259 -11.31 7.62 14.53
N ASN A 260 -12.11 6.58 14.78
CA ASN A 260 -11.77 5.55 15.76
C ASN A 260 -11.20 4.36 14.99
N LEU A 261 -9.91 4.13 15.16
CA LEU A 261 -9.19 3.04 14.50
C LEU A 261 -8.83 1.98 15.55
N GLY A 262 -9.75 1.05 15.78
CA GLY A 262 -9.52 -0.16 16.57
C GLY A 262 -8.66 -1.17 15.80
N GLU A 263 -8.36 -2.30 16.42
CA GLU A 263 -7.68 -3.40 15.74
C GLU A 263 -8.52 -3.92 14.56
N GLY A 264 -7.87 -4.16 13.42
CA GLY A 264 -8.49 -4.58 12.16
C GLY A 264 -8.61 -3.46 11.15
N SER A 265 -9.55 -3.62 10.21
CA SER A 265 -9.67 -2.73 9.05
C SER A 265 -10.93 -1.89 9.10
N VAL A 266 -10.82 -0.62 8.71
CA VAL A 266 -11.96 0.28 8.49
C VAL A 266 -11.89 0.85 7.07
N ARG A 267 -13.06 0.94 6.42
CA ARG A 267 -13.20 1.49 5.07
C ARG A 267 -13.99 2.79 5.12
N LEU A 268 -13.41 3.87 4.60
CA LEU A 268 -13.98 5.21 4.63
C LEU A 268 -14.13 5.74 3.19
N SER A 269 -15.30 6.30 2.86
CA SER A 269 -15.46 7.00 1.58
C SER A 269 -14.69 8.30 1.62
N ILE A 270 -13.80 8.49 0.64
CA ILE A 270 -12.98 9.71 0.51
C ILE A 270 -13.31 10.51 -0.75
N GLY A 271 -14.12 9.97 -1.67
CA GLY A 271 -14.54 10.69 -2.86
C GLY A 271 -15.57 9.92 -3.68
N GLU A 272 -16.31 10.66 -4.47
CA GLU A 272 -17.24 10.14 -5.48
C GLU A 272 -17.30 11.09 -6.68
N ALA A 273 -17.51 10.55 -7.86
CA ALA A 273 -17.77 11.32 -9.07
C ALA A 273 -18.82 10.60 -9.92
N SER A 274 -19.75 11.36 -10.48
CA SER A 274 -20.83 10.83 -11.31
C SER A 274 -20.79 11.43 -12.70
N GLY A 275 -21.20 10.63 -13.70
CA GLY A 275 -21.24 11.08 -15.08
C GLY A 275 -19.87 11.31 -15.69
N VAL A 276 -18.86 10.58 -15.25
CA VAL A 276 -17.50 10.64 -15.81
C VAL A 276 -17.51 10.04 -17.22
N PRO A 277 -17.19 10.81 -18.28
CA PRO A 277 -17.12 10.28 -19.62
C PRO A 277 -16.01 9.24 -19.75
N VAL A 278 -16.35 8.09 -20.33
CA VAL A 278 -15.40 7.02 -20.63
C VAL A 278 -15.50 6.60 -22.09
N GLU A 279 -14.37 6.25 -22.68
CA GLU A 279 -14.30 5.70 -24.04
C GLU A 279 -13.89 4.23 -23.96
N LYS A 280 -14.78 3.33 -24.40
CA LYS A 280 -14.48 1.91 -24.51
C LYS A 280 -13.68 1.62 -25.75
N LYS A 281 -12.49 1.05 -25.59
CA LYS A 281 -11.58 0.64 -26.68
C LYS A 281 -11.35 -0.85 -26.68
N TYR A 282 -11.16 -1.40 -27.88
CA TYR A 282 -10.65 -2.74 -28.11
C TYR A 282 -9.19 -2.64 -28.53
N LEU A 283 -8.30 -3.22 -27.75
CA LEU A 283 -6.85 -3.11 -27.93
C LEU A 283 -6.26 -4.49 -28.23
N TYR A 284 -5.63 -4.63 -29.38
CA TYR A 284 -4.89 -5.81 -29.75
C TYR A 284 -3.38 -5.53 -29.82
N ASP A 285 -2.62 -6.06 -28.86
CA ASP A 285 -1.17 -6.03 -28.89
C ASP A 285 -0.70 -7.24 -29.73
N ALA A 286 -0.43 -7.00 -31.01
CA ALA A 286 -0.30 -8.05 -31.99
C ALA A 286 1.01 -8.86 -31.83
N SER A 287 2.09 -8.24 -31.37
CA SER A 287 3.38 -8.89 -31.20
C SER A 287 3.57 -9.57 -29.85
N ASN A 288 2.89 -9.11 -28.81
CA ASN A 288 3.00 -9.61 -27.42
C ASN A 288 4.46 -9.81 -26.93
N LEU A 289 5.37 -8.98 -27.38
CA LEU A 289 6.79 -9.09 -27.04
C LEU A 289 7.14 -8.44 -25.70
N GLY A 290 6.15 -7.84 -25.04
CA GLY A 290 6.36 -7.05 -23.83
C GLY A 290 7.22 -5.82 -24.11
N GLU A 291 7.61 -5.12 -23.05
CA GLU A 291 8.53 -3.97 -23.11
C GLU A 291 10.01 -4.38 -23.12
N ASP A 292 10.33 -5.62 -23.49
CA ASP A 292 11.70 -6.15 -23.52
C ASP A 292 12.48 -5.61 -24.73
N PHE A 293 12.67 -4.29 -24.74
CA PHE A 293 13.48 -3.58 -25.74
C PHE A 293 14.96 -3.84 -25.44
N SER A 294 15.48 -4.88 -26.07
CA SER A 294 16.92 -5.15 -26.04
C SER A 294 17.70 -4.02 -26.74
N ALA A 295 18.79 -3.59 -26.14
CA ALA A 295 19.75 -2.65 -26.76
C ALA A 295 20.49 -3.28 -27.96
N TYR A 296 20.26 -4.53 -28.27
CA TYR A 296 20.92 -5.29 -29.33
C TYR A 296 19.98 -5.59 -30.49
N THR A 297 20.54 -5.59 -31.72
CA THR A 297 19.83 -5.98 -32.92
C THR A 297 19.40 -7.45 -32.85
N ARG A 298 18.10 -7.72 -33.00
CA ARG A 298 17.51 -9.06 -32.95
C ARG A 298 17.42 -9.61 -34.39
N ILE A 299 18.36 -10.45 -34.77
CA ILE A 299 18.49 -10.99 -36.15
C ILE A 299 18.04 -12.45 -36.28
N SER A 300 17.69 -13.13 -35.19
CA SER A 300 17.18 -14.52 -35.24
C SER A 300 15.88 -14.61 -36.04
N PRO A 301 15.75 -15.57 -36.96
CA PRO A 301 14.52 -15.80 -37.71
C PRO A 301 13.33 -16.15 -36.81
N ASP A 302 13.58 -16.81 -35.68
CA ASP A 302 12.50 -17.29 -34.79
C ASP A 302 11.98 -16.22 -33.85
N TYR A 303 12.65 -15.05 -33.78
CA TYR A 303 12.24 -13.97 -32.91
C TYR A 303 11.05 -13.19 -33.47
N GLY A 304 10.05 -12.93 -32.64
CA GLY A 304 8.89 -12.10 -33.00
C GLY A 304 7.85 -12.83 -33.85
N THR A 305 7.87 -14.16 -33.85
CA THR A 305 6.85 -14.99 -34.53
C THR A 305 5.62 -15.23 -33.64
N GLN A 306 5.69 -14.91 -32.34
CA GLN A 306 4.61 -15.13 -31.40
C GLN A 306 3.42 -14.19 -31.72
N SER A 307 2.23 -14.72 -31.52
CA SER A 307 0.98 -14.00 -31.64
C SER A 307 0.09 -14.33 -30.46
N GLN A 308 -0.60 -13.32 -29.90
CA GLN A 308 -1.72 -13.55 -29.01
C GLN A 308 -3.02 -13.48 -29.81
N GLY A 309 -4.04 -14.27 -29.39
CA GLY A 309 -5.37 -14.19 -29.96
C GLY A 309 -6.29 -13.19 -29.22
N GLU A 310 -5.79 -12.56 -28.18
CA GLU A 310 -6.62 -11.86 -27.19
C GLU A 310 -6.69 -10.35 -27.45
N VAL A 311 -7.92 -9.88 -27.62
CA VAL A 311 -8.23 -8.45 -27.70
C VAL A 311 -8.66 -7.98 -26.29
N ARG A 312 -7.97 -6.99 -25.74
CA ARG A 312 -8.32 -6.40 -24.43
C ARG A 312 -9.42 -5.35 -24.57
N VAL A 313 -10.28 -5.26 -23.56
CA VAL A 313 -11.26 -4.17 -23.41
C VAL A 313 -10.68 -3.17 -22.41
N VAL A 314 -10.49 -1.94 -22.87
CA VAL A 314 -9.91 -0.86 -22.07
C VAL A 314 -10.86 0.30 -22.02
N PHE A 315 -11.10 0.86 -20.83
CA PHE A 315 -11.78 2.13 -20.66
C PHE A 315 -10.75 3.25 -20.55
N LYS A 316 -10.83 4.20 -21.48
CA LYS A 316 -10.04 5.41 -21.48
C LYS A 316 -10.85 6.55 -20.87
N LEU A 317 -10.25 7.30 -19.95
CA LEU A 317 -10.87 8.47 -19.32
C LEU A 317 -9.82 9.52 -19.00
N LYS A 318 -10.24 10.76 -18.79
CA LYS A 318 -9.37 11.87 -18.45
C LYS A 318 -9.67 12.39 -17.04
N ASN A 319 -8.62 12.51 -16.21
CA ASN A 319 -8.75 13.08 -14.88
C ASN A 319 -8.82 14.61 -14.95
N SER A 320 -9.94 15.18 -15.34
CA SER A 320 -10.13 16.63 -15.47
C SER A 320 -11.44 17.09 -14.87
N LYS A 321 -11.52 18.37 -14.51
CA LYS A 321 -12.78 18.97 -14.04
C LYS A 321 -13.88 18.91 -15.11
N ALA A 322 -13.51 19.03 -16.38
CA ALA A 322 -14.46 18.89 -17.50
C ALA A 322 -15.03 17.47 -17.60
N SER A 323 -14.32 16.48 -17.10
CA SER A 323 -14.74 15.07 -17.01
C SER A 323 -15.32 14.72 -15.64
N HIS A 324 -15.76 15.70 -14.85
CA HIS A 324 -16.30 15.54 -13.49
C HIS A 324 -15.35 14.90 -12.47
N LEU A 325 -14.05 14.86 -12.82
CA LEU A 325 -12.93 14.50 -11.95
C LEU A 325 -12.10 15.77 -11.64
N GLY A 326 -10.80 15.74 -11.73
CA GLY A 326 -9.94 16.92 -11.56
C GLY A 326 -9.42 17.07 -10.14
N PHE A 327 -9.17 15.95 -9.49
CA PHE A 327 -8.45 15.82 -8.23
C PHE A 327 -7.39 14.74 -8.35
N PRO A 328 -6.27 14.83 -7.60
CA PRO A 328 -5.26 13.80 -7.65
C PRO A 328 -5.83 12.46 -7.19
N LEU A 329 -5.63 11.41 -7.99
CA LEU A 329 -6.08 10.06 -7.66
C LEU A 329 -4.90 9.29 -7.05
N PRO A 330 -5.01 8.82 -5.79
CA PRO A 330 -3.98 7.98 -5.19
C PRO A 330 -3.87 6.64 -5.90
N PRO A 331 -2.69 5.99 -5.92
CA PRO A 331 -2.57 4.64 -6.48
C PRO A 331 -3.40 3.65 -5.67
N GLY A 332 -4.06 2.72 -6.36
CA GLY A 332 -4.94 1.77 -5.72
C GLY A 332 -5.57 0.75 -6.66
N LYS A 333 -6.40 -0.13 -6.13
CA LYS A 333 -7.11 -1.14 -6.90
C LYS A 333 -8.45 -0.60 -7.38
N ILE A 334 -8.72 -0.69 -8.68
CA ILE A 334 -10.03 -0.37 -9.27
C ILE A 334 -10.80 -1.65 -9.61
N ARG A 335 -12.04 -1.74 -9.14
CA ARG A 335 -12.99 -2.78 -9.50
C ARG A 335 -14.07 -2.17 -10.38
N MET A 336 -14.31 -2.79 -11.52
CA MET A 336 -15.28 -2.32 -12.49
C MET A 336 -16.53 -3.20 -12.48
N TYR A 337 -17.66 -2.52 -12.50
CA TYR A 337 -18.99 -3.12 -12.56
C TYR A 337 -19.76 -2.51 -13.72
N GLN A 338 -20.65 -3.25 -14.31
CA GLN A 338 -21.57 -2.76 -15.32
C GLN A 338 -23.02 -3.04 -14.91
N LYS A 339 -23.90 -2.06 -15.11
CA LYS A 339 -25.34 -2.27 -14.98
C LYS A 339 -25.83 -3.08 -16.17
N ASP A 340 -26.49 -4.19 -15.91
CA ASP A 340 -27.20 -4.95 -16.92
C ASP A 340 -28.50 -4.24 -17.35
N LYS A 341 -29.29 -4.90 -18.20
CA LYS A 341 -30.55 -4.34 -18.70
C LYS A 341 -31.61 -4.16 -17.62
N ASP A 342 -31.53 -4.94 -16.55
CA ASP A 342 -32.46 -4.94 -15.42
C ASP A 342 -31.95 -4.03 -14.28
N GLY A 343 -30.79 -3.41 -14.45
CA GLY A 343 -30.14 -2.52 -13.49
C GLY A 343 -29.31 -3.23 -12.42
N ALA A 344 -29.16 -4.55 -12.50
CA ALA A 344 -28.28 -5.31 -11.62
C ALA A 344 -26.80 -5.02 -11.94
N LEU A 345 -25.97 -5.07 -10.92
CA LEU A 345 -24.52 -4.83 -11.04
C LEU A 345 -23.78 -6.14 -11.26
N GLU A 346 -23.11 -6.24 -12.41
CA GLU A 346 -22.24 -7.36 -12.72
C GLU A 346 -20.78 -6.92 -12.68
N TRP A 347 -19.94 -7.71 -12.02
CA TRP A 347 -18.51 -7.45 -11.99
C TRP A 347 -17.88 -7.80 -13.34
N ILE A 348 -17.21 -6.81 -13.98
CA ILE A 348 -16.62 -6.97 -15.31
C ILE A 348 -15.10 -7.00 -15.33
N GLY A 349 -14.44 -6.70 -14.19
CA GLY A 349 -12.99 -6.80 -14.10
C GLY A 349 -12.39 -5.94 -13.01
N SER A 350 -11.06 -6.04 -12.86
CA SER A 350 -10.28 -5.18 -11.96
C SER A 350 -8.90 -4.90 -12.52
N ASP A 351 -8.38 -3.74 -12.17
CA ASP A 351 -7.05 -3.28 -12.57
C ASP A 351 -6.37 -2.53 -11.42
N SER A 352 -5.10 -2.17 -11.61
CA SER A 352 -4.36 -1.29 -10.71
C SER A 352 -4.31 0.12 -11.30
N LEU A 353 -4.81 1.09 -10.54
CA LEU A 353 -4.73 2.50 -10.90
C LEU A 353 -3.40 3.07 -10.41
N PRO A 354 -2.56 3.64 -11.26
CA PRO A 354 -1.36 4.36 -10.81
C PRO A 354 -1.74 5.69 -10.15
N ALA A 355 -0.79 6.29 -9.42
CA ALA A 355 -0.93 7.69 -9.00
C ALA A 355 -1.19 8.56 -10.22
N THR A 356 -2.33 9.27 -10.22
CA THR A 356 -2.77 10.00 -11.42
C THR A 356 -3.00 11.47 -11.11
N PRO A 357 -2.12 12.35 -11.58
CA PRO A 357 -2.28 13.80 -11.47
C PRO A 357 -3.53 14.31 -12.20
N ILE A 358 -3.86 15.57 -11.92
CA ILE A 358 -4.93 16.27 -12.63
C ILE A 358 -4.52 16.48 -14.10
N ASN A 359 -5.49 16.35 -15.02
CA ASN A 359 -5.38 16.44 -16.48
C ASN A 359 -4.67 15.26 -17.17
N GLU A 360 -4.26 14.23 -16.44
CA GLU A 360 -3.70 13.01 -17.03
C GLU A 360 -4.79 12.06 -17.55
N GLU A 361 -4.43 11.26 -18.55
CA GLU A 361 -5.27 10.19 -19.09
C GLU A 361 -5.06 8.88 -18.32
N LEU A 362 -6.15 8.15 -18.15
CA LEU A 362 -6.20 6.85 -17.51
C LEU A 362 -6.69 5.81 -18.49
N HIS A 363 -6.03 4.67 -18.48
CA HIS A 363 -6.43 3.49 -19.25
C HIS A 363 -6.67 2.35 -18.26
N VAL A 364 -7.90 1.91 -18.12
CA VAL A 364 -8.29 0.87 -17.16
C VAL A 364 -8.69 -0.39 -17.93
N ASN A 365 -7.98 -1.48 -17.72
CA ASN A 365 -8.20 -2.74 -18.40
C ASN A 365 -9.35 -3.51 -17.71
N ALA A 366 -10.45 -3.71 -18.44
CA ALA A 366 -11.61 -4.46 -17.95
C ALA A 366 -11.51 -5.97 -18.23
N GLY A 367 -10.49 -6.41 -18.96
CA GLY A 367 -10.30 -7.82 -19.31
C GLY A 367 -10.27 -8.06 -20.82
N ARG A 368 -10.70 -9.24 -21.25
CA ARG A 368 -10.60 -9.71 -22.63
C ARG A 368 -11.96 -9.71 -23.32
N ALA A 369 -11.96 -9.31 -24.59
CA ALA A 369 -13.16 -9.44 -25.41
C ALA A 369 -13.35 -10.91 -25.82
N PHE A 370 -14.51 -11.49 -25.50
CA PHE A 370 -14.79 -12.89 -25.89
C PHE A 370 -15.05 -13.02 -27.39
N ASP A 371 -15.79 -12.09 -27.98
CA ASP A 371 -16.26 -12.13 -29.35
C ASP A 371 -15.40 -11.33 -30.34
N VAL A 372 -14.25 -10.80 -29.93
CA VAL A 372 -13.32 -10.09 -30.81
C VAL A 372 -11.94 -10.71 -30.65
N LEU A 373 -11.42 -11.21 -31.75
CA LEU A 373 -10.15 -11.97 -31.77
C LEU A 373 -9.17 -11.33 -32.75
N GLY A 374 -7.88 -11.43 -32.43
CA GLY A 374 -6.79 -11.03 -33.30
C GLY A 374 -5.88 -12.23 -33.61
N ARG A 375 -5.32 -12.26 -34.80
CA ARG A 375 -4.31 -13.23 -35.19
C ARG A 375 -3.22 -12.52 -35.99
N ARG A 376 -1.97 -12.72 -35.64
CA ARG A 376 -0.82 -12.19 -36.35
C ARG A 376 0.01 -13.34 -36.88
N VAL A 377 0.39 -13.27 -38.13
CA VAL A 377 1.21 -14.28 -38.83
C VAL A 377 2.32 -13.56 -39.57
N ARG A 378 3.55 -14.01 -39.42
CA ARG A 378 4.64 -13.57 -40.27
C ARG A 378 4.62 -14.36 -41.59
N MET A 379 4.40 -13.68 -42.68
CA MET A 379 4.27 -14.25 -44.01
C MET A 379 5.63 -14.41 -44.68
N ASN A 380 6.57 -13.50 -44.45
CA ASN A 380 7.90 -13.55 -45.05
C ASN A 380 8.99 -13.02 -44.13
N PHE A 381 10.19 -13.55 -44.27
CA PHE A 381 11.41 -13.12 -43.58
C PHE A 381 12.61 -13.20 -44.52
N GLU A 382 13.18 -12.04 -44.81
CA GLU A 382 14.39 -11.93 -45.65
C GLU A 382 15.51 -11.28 -44.84
N ARG A 383 16.67 -11.91 -44.80
CA ARG A 383 17.87 -11.41 -44.14
C ARG A 383 18.92 -11.00 -45.15
N GLY A 384 19.26 -9.74 -45.17
CA GLY A 384 20.42 -9.20 -45.89
C GLY A 384 21.63 -8.98 -44.98
N PRO A 385 22.78 -8.54 -45.56
CA PRO A 385 24.00 -8.30 -44.78
C PRO A 385 23.86 -7.23 -43.65
N LYS A 386 23.00 -6.23 -43.85
CA LYS A 386 22.82 -5.10 -42.95
C LYS A 386 21.36 -4.71 -42.76
N ASN A 387 20.44 -5.55 -43.15
CA ASN A 387 19.01 -5.33 -43.01
C ASN A 387 18.27 -6.64 -42.82
N THR A 388 17.03 -6.51 -42.34
CA THR A 388 16.06 -7.61 -42.34
C THR A 388 14.71 -7.03 -42.75
N ARG A 389 14.03 -7.75 -43.63
CA ARG A 389 12.70 -7.44 -44.10
C ARG A 389 11.71 -8.50 -43.64
N GLU A 390 10.58 -8.04 -43.09
CA GLU A 390 9.52 -8.92 -42.66
C GLU A 390 8.18 -8.46 -43.20
N SER A 391 7.34 -9.42 -43.58
CA SER A 391 5.96 -9.18 -43.96
C SER A 391 5.03 -9.88 -42.96
N PHE A 392 3.98 -9.19 -42.53
CA PHE A 392 3.02 -9.70 -41.57
C PHE A 392 1.61 -9.55 -42.10
N GLU A 393 0.78 -10.54 -41.77
CA GLU A 393 -0.65 -10.54 -41.92
C GLU A 393 -1.29 -10.51 -40.50
N ILE A 394 -2.19 -9.54 -40.25
CA ILE A 394 -2.96 -9.50 -39.04
C ILE A 394 -4.44 -9.58 -39.40
N THR A 395 -5.12 -10.60 -38.90
CA THR A 395 -6.55 -10.81 -39.07
C THR A 395 -7.28 -10.45 -37.77
N LEU A 396 -8.27 -9.57 -37.84
CA LEU A 396 -9.18 -9.24 -36.75
C LEU A 396 -10.56 -9.80 -37.06
N THR A 397 -11.15 -10.57 -36.15
CA THR A 397 -12.47 -11.17 -36.31
C THR A 397 -13.42 -10.64 -35.24
N ASN A 398 -14.59 -10.16 -35.66
CA ASN A 398 -15.65 -9.66 -34.81
C ASN A 398 -16.89 -10.56 -34.93
N HIS A 399 -17.19 -11.31 -33.87
CA HIS A 399 -18.38 -12.15 -33.75
C HIS A 399 -19.55 -11.43 -33.04
N LYS A 400 -19.38 -10.14 -32.71
CA LYS A 400 -20.43 -9.32 -32.08
C LYS A 400 -21.49 -8.94 -33.11
N LYS A 401 -22.69 -8.61 -32.60
CA LYS A 401 -23.80 -8.08 -33.40
C LYS A 401 -23.70 -6.57 -33.69
N SER A 402 -22.61 -5.94 -33.31
CA SER A 402 -22.30 -4.53 -33.54
C SER A 402 -20.90 -4.37 -34.13
N ASP A 403 -20.73 -3.31 -34.94
CA ASP A 403 -19.41 -2.90 -35.42
C ASP A 403 -18.49 -2.51 -34.27
N VAL A 404 -17.19 -2.78 -34.40
CA VAL A 404 -16.16 -2.37 -33.44
C VAL A 404 -15.00 -1.71 -34.18
N VAL A 405 -14.25 -0.86 -33.47
CA VAL A 405 -12.93 -0.38 -33.91
C VAL A 405 -11.89 -1.01 -33.01
N VAL A 406 -10.92 -1.69 -33.59
CA VAL A 406 -9.81 -2.32 -32.85
C VAL A 406 -8.54 -1.52 -33.08
N GLU A 407 -7.93 -1.04 -31.99
CA GLU A 407 -6.60 -0.43 -32.00
C GLU A 407 -5.57 -1.57 -31.96
N VAL A 408 -4.81 -1.72 -33.03
CA VAL A 408 -3.78 -2.74 -33.17
C VAL A 408 -2.42 -2.11 -32.92
N ILE A 409 -1.71 -2.58 -31.89
CA ILE A 409 -0.37 -2.14 -31.53
C ILE A 409 0.64 -3.11 -32.12
N GLU A 410 1.58 -2.62 -32.92
CA GLU A 410 2.70 -3.35 -33.43
C GLU A 410 4.01 -2.78 -32.92
N HIS A 411 4.79 -3.60 -32.21
CA HIS A 411 6.13 -3.28 -31.75
C HIS A 411 7.16 -3.68 -32.78
N LEU A 412 7.89 -2.70 -33.32
CA LEU A 412 8.93 -2.90 -34.32
C LEU A 412 10.25 -3.23 -33.62
N TYR A 413 10.39 -4.45 -33.20
CA TYR A 413 11.25 -5.00 -32.14
C TYR A 413 12.69 -5.30 -32.57
N ARG A 414 13.00 -5.36 -33.93
CA ARG A 414 14.33 -5.79 -34.35
C ARG A 414 15.38 -4.70 -34.23
N TRP A 415 15.01 -3.47 -34.59
CA TRP A 415 15.92 -2.32 -34.54
C TRP A 415 15.17 -1.00 -34.54
N SER A 416 15.80 0.04 -34.01
CA SER A 416 15.23 1.39 -33.93
C SER A 416 15.15 2.11 -35.30
N LYS A 417 16.01 1.72 -36.28
CA LYS A 417 15.99 2.27 -37.64
C LYS A 417 15.21 1.35 -38.56
N TRP A 418 13.95 1.68 -38.76
CA TRP A 418 13.03 0.89 -39.58
C TRP A 418 12.23 1.78 -40.54
N LYS A 419 11.64 1.14 -41.56
CA LYS A 419 10.74 1.77 -42.52
C LYS A 419 9.64 0.80 -42.90
N ILE A 420 8.39 1.24 -42.88
CA ILE A 420 7.29 0.49 -43.51
C ILE A 420 7.42 0.64 -45.02
N ILE A 421 7.56 -0.47 -45.70
CA ILE A 421 7.73 -0.54 -47.17
C ILE A 421 6.37 -0.55 -47.85
N SER A 422 5.43 -1.29 -47.30
CA SER A 422 4.05 -1.37 -47.80
C SER A 422 3.10 -1.60 -46.63
N SER A 423 1.87 -1.09 -46.76
CA SER A 423 0.76 -1.39 -45.89
C SER A 423 -0.55 -1.18 -46.65
N ASN A 424 -1.51 -2.09 -46.48
CA ASN A 424 -2.87 -1.96 -47.01
C ASN A 424 -3.78 -1.11 -46.12
N GLN A 425 -3.33 -0.81 -44.88
CA GLN A 425 -4.08 0.00 -43.92
C GLN A 425 -3.25 1.25 -43.51
N LYS A 426 -3.95 2.31 -43.10
CA LYS A 426 -3.32 3.49 -42.54
C LYS A 426 -2.77 3.18 -41.13
N TRP A 427 -1.59 3.66 -40.86
CA TRP A 427 -0.92 3.50 -39.57
C TRP A 427 -0.38 4.83 -39.06
N GLU A 428 -0.19 4.93 -37.74
CA GLU A 428 0.42 6.07 -37.09
C GLU A 428 1.65 5.62 -36.27
N LYS A 429 2.69 6.45 -36.26
CA LYS A 429 3.87 6.21 -35.43
C LYS A 429 3.61 6.76 -34.04
N LYS A 430 3.53 5.88 -33.03
CA LYS A 430 3.30 6.26 -31.62
C LYS A 430 4.60 6.66 -30.91
N ASN A 431 5.68 5.94 -31.17
CA ASN A 431 7.01 6.19 -30.63
C ASN A 431 8.11 5.65 -31.57
N ALA A 432 9.37 5.61 -31.09
CA ALA A 432 10.50 5.14 -31.88
C ALA A 432 10.35 3.72 -32.45
N GLN A 433 9.65 2.84 -31.76
CA GLN A 433 9.53 1.41 -32.10
C GLN A 433 8.08 0.89 -32.09
N THR A 434 7.08 1.75 -32.09
CA THR A 434 5.69 1.35 -32.04
C THR A 434 4.87 2.08 -33.09
N ILE A 435 4.11 1.32 -33.87
CA ILE A 435 3.06 1.82 -34.76
C ILE A 435 1.70 1.31 -34.32
N VAL A 436 0.65 2.04 -34.68
CA VAL A 436 -0.73 1.72 -34.32
C VAL A 436 -1.59 1.80 -35.58
N PHE A 437 -2.50 0.83 -35.73
CA PHE A 437 -3.58 0.83 -36.72
C PHE A 437 -4.90 0.95 -36.00
N GLU A 438 -5.81 1.78 -36.48
CA GLU A 438 -7.22 1.84 -36.06
C GLU A 438 -8.07 1.15 -37.12
N ILE A 439 -8.58 -0.05 -36.84
CA ILE A 439 -9.23 -0.91 -37.80
C ILE A 439 -10.70 -1.08 -37.48
N PRO A 440 -11.62 -0.56 -38.31
CA PRO A 440 -13.03 -0.88 -38.22
C PRO A 440 -13.29 -2.33 -38.64
N VAL A 441 -13.96 -3.09 -37.78
CA VAL A 441 -14.37 -4.47 -38.07
C VAL A 441 -15.88 -4.54 -37.95
N LYS A 442 -16.53 -4.83 -39.06
CA LYS A 442 -17.99 -4.94 -39.14
C LYS A 442 -18.50 -6.09 -38.28
N LYS A 443 -19.78 -6.01 -37.87
CA LYS A 443 -20.48 -7.12 -37.18
C LYS A 443 -20.35 -8.42 -37.97
N ASP A 444 -20.16 -9.54 -37.26
CA ASP A 444 -20.05 -10.89 -37.84
C ASP A 444 -19.10 -10.96 -39.05
N SER A 445 -17.95 -10.26 -38.98
CA SER A 445 -16.99 -10.19 -40.10
C SER A 445 -15.54 -10.10 -39.64
N SER A 446 -14.61 -10.13 -40.60
CA SER A 446 -13.18 -9.98 -40.36
C SER A 446 -12.59 -8.85 -41.20
N SER A 447 -11.52 -8.24 -40.69
CA SER A 447 -10.68 -7.26 -41.37
C SER A 447 -9.22 -7.72 -41.35
N GLN A 448 -8.47 -7.40 -42.41
CA GLN A 448 -7.07 -7.81 -42.57
C GLN A 448 -6.14 -6.60 -42.72
N ILE A 449 -5.00 -6.70 -42.08
CA ILE A 449 -3.87 -5.78 -42.21
C ILE A 449 -2.70 -6.57 -42.79
N ASP A 450 -2.18 -6.12 -43.95
CA ASP A 450 -0.95 -6.62 -44.54
C ASP A 450 0.07 -5.48 -44.50
N TYR A 451 1.24 -5.73 -43.92
CA TYR A 451 2.32 -4.74 -43.96
C TYR A 451 3.68 -5.39 -44.05
N THR A 452 4.63 -4.63 -44.62
CA THR A 452 6.04 -5.06 -44.74
C THR A 452 6.93 -3.99 -44.11
N VAL A 453 7.82 -4.42 -43.24
CA VAL A 453 8.80 -3.57 -42.55
C VAL A 453 10.22 -3.96 -42.91
N ASP A 454 11.07 -2.99 -43.18
CA ASP A 454 12.52 -3.14 -43.42
C ASP A 454 13.28 -2.49 -42.24
N TYR A 455 14.12 -3.27 -41.59
CA TYR A 455 15.02 -2.84 -40.52
C TYR A 455 16.42 -2.71 -41.04
N ASN A 456 17.10 -1.62 -40.74
CA ASN A 456 18.43 -1.34 -41.24
C ASN A 456 19.39 -0.95 -40.13
N TRP A 457 20.46 -1.70 -39.91
CA TRP A 457 21.47 -1.49 -38.88
C TRP A 457 22.82 -1.00 -39.39
N LYS A 458 22.79 -0.17 -40.41
CA LYS A 458 23.96 0.59 -40.87
C LYS A 458 24.32 1.71 -39.89
#